data_23266c6678c4306450ccb9d551ae3c4e
#
_entry.id   23266c6678c4306450ccb9d551ae3c4e
#
_cell.length_a   1.000
_cell.length_b   1.000
_cell.length_c   1.000
_cell.angle_alpha   90.00
_cell.angle_beta   90.00
_cell.angle_gamma   90.00
#
_symmetry.space_group_name_H-M   'P 1'
#
loop_
_entity.id
_entity.type
_entity.pdbx_description
1 polymer ?
#
loop_
_entity_poly.entity_id
_entity_poly.type
_entity_poly.pdbx_seq_one_letter_code
_entity_poly.pdbx_strand_id
1 'polypeptide(L)'
;MKRIAKAHWNGTLQEGTGEISTQSTVLNQTQYSFKTRFADGIGTNPEELIAGAHAGCFSMALSATLAHHNITAGDIFTTATVDLDMQALSITGIHLDLQASVIEGVDEATFTEIADGAKTHCIISKALNVPITLSVVYA
;
A
#
# COMPACT_ATOMS: atom_id res chain seq x y z
N MET A 1 21.05 1.36 1.53
CA MET A 1 20.16 2.47 1.93
C MET A 1 19.30 2.00 3.10
N LYS A 2 19.11 2.82 4.14
CA LYS A 2 18.29 2.50 5.31
C LYS A 2 17.18 3.53 5.46
N ARG A 3 16.00 3.11 5.87
CA ARG A 3 14.87 3.97 6.24
C ARG A 3 14.43 3.63 7.65
N ILE A 4 14.05 4.63 8.44
CA ILE A 4 13.83 4.49 9.87
C ILE A 4 12.46 5.07 10.21
N ALA A 5 11.73 4.33 11.02
CA ALA A 5 10.57 4.80 11.76
C ALA A 5 10.73 4.43 13.23
N LYS A 6 10.06 5.16 14.10
CA LYS A 6 10.04 4.92 15.55
C LYS A 6 8.60 4.85 16.02
N ALA A 7 8.34 3.99 16.97
CA ALA A 7 7.07 3.93 17.66
C ALA A 7 7.30 3.99 19.17
N HIS A 8 6.42 4.67 19.87
CA HIS A 8 6.32 4.70 21.32
C HIS A 8 4.93 4.20 21.73
N TRP A 9 4.86 3.41 22.78
CA TRP A 9 3.61 2.94 23.36
C TRP A 9 3.68 3.06 24.88
N ASN A 10 2.60 3.50 25.49
CA ASN A 10 2.47 3.55 26.93
C ASN A 10 1.09 3.06 27.38
N GLY A 11 1.07 2.15 28.33
CA GLY A 11 -0.14 1.61 28.94
C GLY A 11 -0.55 0.24 28.40
N THR A 12 -1.77 -0.16 28.77
CA THR A 12 -2.35 -1.44 28.31
C THR A 12 -2.71 -1.39 26.84
N LEU A 13 -2.95 -2.55 26.21
CA LEU A 13 -3.36 -2.61 24.83
C LEU A 13 -4.63 -1.81 24.55
N GLN A 14 -5.63 -1.92 25.42
CA GLN A 14 -6.95 -1.32 25.19
C GLN A 14 -7.03 0.17 25.55
N GLU A 15 -6.31 0.60 26.58
CA GLU A 15 -6.40 1.96 27.11
C GLU A 15 -5.11 2.77 26.94
N GLY A 16 -4.06 2.14 26.41
CA GLY A 16 -2.80 2.79 26.15
C GLY A 16 -2.86 3.78 24.98
N THR A 17 -1.80 4.53 24.85
CA THR A 17 -1.60 5.52 23.80
C THR A 17 -0.27 5.29 23.11
N GLY A 18 -0.25 5.51 21.80
CA GLY A 18 0.96 5.36 21.00
C GLY A 18 1.18 6.49 20.02
N GLU A 19 2.40 6.59 19.56
CA GLU A 19 2.85 7.57 18.57
C GLU A 19 3.80 6.91 17.58
N ILE A 20 3.69 7.29 16.31
CA ILE A 20 4.59 6.86 15.25
C ILE A 20 5.24 8.09 14.62
N SER A 21 6.55 8.02 14.41
CA SER A 21 7.31 9.04 13.69
C SER A 21 8.20 8.40 12.64
N THR A 22 8.28 9.04 11.47
CA THR A 22 9.14 8.62 10.37
C THR A 22 10.36 9.52 10.25
N GLN A 23 11.43 8.99 9.67
CA GLN A 23 12.64 9.76 9.40
C GLN A 23 12.38 11.02 8.55
N SER A 24 11.42 10.96 7.64
CA SER A 24 11.01 12.10 6.79
C SER A 24 10.18 13.14 7.54
N THR A 25 9.76 12.85 8.78
CA THR A 25 8.85 13.67 9.59
C THR A 25 7.43 13.81 9.03
N VAL A 26 7.10 13.11 7.94
CA VAL A 26 5.74 13.09 7.38
C VAL A 26 4.73 12.50 8.38
N LEU A 27 5.15 11.51 9.15
CA LEU A 27 4.53 11.16 10.42
C LEU A 27 5.43 11.71 11.53
N ASN A 28 4.86 12.51 12.39
CA ASN A 28 5.58 13.15 13.50
C ASN A 28 4.72 13.05 14.76
N GLN A 29 5.06 12.11 15.64
CA GLN A 29 4.29 11.80 16.85
C GLN A 29 2.81 11.55 16.51
N THR A 30 2.56 10.90 15.37
CA THR A 30 1.21 10.64 14.90
C THR A 30 0.57 9.58 15.76
N GLN A 31 -0.58 9.91 16.33
CA GLN A 31 -1.31 9.05 17.26
C GLN A 31 -1.75 7.75 16.61
N TYR A 32 -1.62 6.66 17.35
CA TYR A 32 -2.30 5.41 17.08
C TYR A 32 -2.73 4.75 18.40
N SER A 33 -3.75 3.90 18.35
CA SER A 33 -4.33 3.29 19.53
C SER A 33 -5.06 2.01 19.17
N PHE A 34 -5.56 1.30 20.18
CA PHE A 34 -6.47 0.17 19.96
C PHE A 34 -7.69 0.57 19.10
N LYS A 35 -8.29 1.73 19.36
CA LYS A 35 -9.43 2.22 18.58
C LYS A 35 -9.10 2.50 17.13
N THR A 36 -7.95 3.11 16.83
CA THR A 36 -7.55 3.40 15.45
C THR A 36 -7.19 2.15 14.66
N ARG A 37 -6.88 1.05 15.34
CA ARG A 37 -6.52 -0.22 14.71
C ARG A 37 -7.71 -1.16 14.53
N PHE A 38 -8.58 -1.25 15.53
CA PHE A 38 -9.65 -2.26 15.61
C PHE A 38 -11.07 -1.68 15.64
N ALA A 39 -11.19 -0.36 15.60
CA ALA A 39 -12.46 0.37 15.58
C ALA A 39 -12.28 1.74 14.92
N ASP A 40 -13.21 2.64 15.11
CA ASP A 40 -13.12 4.02 14.61
C ASP A 40 -12.44 4.92 15.65
N GLY A 41 -11.38 5.60 15.24
CA GLY A 41 -10.64 6.53 16.11
C GLY A 41 -9.81 7.52 15.30
N ILE A 42 -9.36 8.58 15.94
CA ILE A 42 -8.49 9.60 15.36
C ILE A 42 -7.05 9.11 15.44
N GLY A 43 -6.34 9.08 14.32
CA GLY A 43 -4.96 8.66 14.24
C GLY A 43 -4.73 7.67 13.11
N THR A 44 -3.52 7.10 13.07
CA THR A 44 -3.16 6.07 12.09
C THR A 44 -3.24 4.67 12.68
N ASN A 45 -2.95 3.66 11.87
CA ASN A 45 -2.79 2.28 12.28
C ASN A 45 -1.77 1.56 11.37
N PRO A 46 -1.19 0.43 11.81
CA PRO A 46 -0.20 -0.30 11.04
C PRO A 46 -0.72 -0.78 9.67
N GLU A 47 -1.97 -1.17 9.58
CA GLU A 47 -2.57 -1.74 8.38
C GLU A 47 -2.71 -0.68 7.27
N GLU A 48 -3.17 0.54 7.61
CA GLU A 48 -3.24 1.61 6.60
C GLU A 48 -1.85 2.10 6.18
N LEU A 49 -0.85 2.04 7.05
CA LEU A 49 0.53 2.36 6.69
C LEU A 49 1.11 1.33 5.71
N ILE A 50 0.79 0.05 5.88
CA ILE A 50 1.12 -1.00 4.91
C ILE A 50 0.40 -0.72 3.59
N ALA A 51 -0.89 -0.40 3.62
CA ALA A 51 -1.67 -0.07 2.43
C ALA A 51 -1.06 1.11 1.68
N GLY A 52 -0.71 2.20 2.35
CA GLY A 52 -0.07 3.36 1.75
C GLY A 52 1.29 3.03 1.13
N ALA A 53 2.11 2.26 1.83
CA ALA A 53 3.40 1.79 1.32
C ALA A 53 3.23 0.93 0.07
N HIS A 54 2.24 0.02 0.07
CA HIS A 54 1.99 -0.88 -1.05
C HIS A 54 1.45 -0.14 -2.28
N ALA A 55 0.45 0.73 -2.10
CA ALA A 55 -0.10 1.54 -3.18
C ALA A 55 0.98 2.40 -3.86
N GLY A 56 1.80 3.08 -3.06
CA GLY A 56 2.88 3.92 -3.59
C GLY A 56 3.96 3.12 -4.31
N CYS A 57 4.39 1.99 -3.75
CA CYS A 57 5.40 1.13 -4.37
C CYS A 57 4.89 0.51 -5.67
N PHE A 58 3.65 0.00 -5.69
CA PHE A 58 3.06 -0.58 -6.89
C PHE A 58 2.92 0.46 -8.02
N SER A 59 2.44 1.67 -7.72
CA SER A 59 2.31 2.74 -8.72
C SER A 59 3.67 3.08 -9.36
N MET A 60 4.72 3.16 -8.57
CA MET A 60 6.08 3.39 -9.07
C MET A 60 6.61 2.20 -9.86
N ALA A 61 6.33 0.97 -9.41
CA ALA A 61 6.73 -0.25 -10.13
C ALA A 61 6.02 -0.34 -11.48
N LEU A 62 4.75 0.02 -11.57
CA LEU A 62 4.01 0.08 -12.83
C LEU A 62 4.62 1.10 -13.79
N SER A 63 4.91 2.31 -13.30
CA SER A 63 5.58 3.34 -14.12
C SER A 63 6.94 2.85 -14.64
N ALA A 64 7.73 2.20 -13.80
CA ALA A 64 9.02 1.63 -14.20
C ALA A 64 8.86 0.49 -15.22
N THR A 65 7.89 -0.40 -15.04
CA THR A 65 7.63 -1.51 -15.96
C THR A 65 7.16 -0.99 -17.32
N LEU A 66 6.27 0.00 -17.35
CA LEU A 66 5.87 0.68 -18.59
C LEU A 66 7.07 1.29 -19.31
N ALA A 67 7.97 1.96 -18.57
CA ALA A 67 9.17 2.55 -19.14
C ALA A 67 10.12 1.50 -19.79
N HIS A 68 10.19 0.29 -19.25
CA HIS A 68 10.93 -0.80 -19.87
C HIS A 68 10.36 -1.23 -21.24
N HIS A 69 9.08 -0.97 -21.47
CA HIS A 69 8.41 -1.16 -22.77
C HIS A 69 8.42 0.11 -23.63
N ASN A 70 9.19 1.14 -23.27
CA ASN A 70 9.21 2.47 -23.91
C ASN A 70 7.84 3.18 -23.89
N ILE A 71 7.05 2.90 -22.88
CA ILE A 71 5.74 3.50 -22.64
C ILE A 71 5.87 4.47 -21.45
N THR A 72 5.39 5.70 -21.64
CA THR A 72 5.28 6.67 -20.56
C THR A 72 3.91 6.56 -19.90
N ALA A 73 3.89 6.37 -18.60
CA ALA A 73 2.64 6.34 -17.83
C ALA A 73 1.94 7.71 -17.88
N GLY A 74 0.61 7.67 -17.99
CA GLY A 74 -0.25 8.81 -17.65
C GLY A 74 -0.56 8.81 -16.14
N ASP A 75 -1.77 9.23 -15.78
CA ASP A 75 -2.21 9.18 -14.40
C ASP A 75 -2.42 7.73 -13.94
N ILE A 76 -1.89 7.43 -12.78
CA ILE A 76 -2.01 6.14 -12.07
C ILE A 76 -2.60 6.41 -10.70
N PHE A 77 -3.78 5.88 -10.43
CA PHE A 77 -4.42 5.90 -9.12
C PHE A 77 -4.49 4.48 -8.58
N THR A 78 -3.87 4.23 -7.43
CA THR A 78 -3.89 2.93 -6.79
C THR A 78 -4.49 3.03 -5.41
N THR A 79 -5.52 2.24 -5.15
CA THR A 79 -6.04 2.00 -3.80
C THR A 79 -5.59 0.62 -3.35
N ALA A 80 -4.96 0.52 -2.19
CA ALA A 80 -4.62 -0.75 -1.57
C ALA A 80 -5.55 -1.00 -0.39
N THR A 81 -6.20 -2.15 -0.36
CA THR A 81 -7.03 -2.60 0.75
C THR A 81 -6.34 -3.76 1.45
N VAL A 82 -6.04 -3.59 2.73
CA VAL A 82 -5.45 -4.62 3.59
C VAL A 82 -6.55 -5.27 4.40
N ASP A 83 -6.74 -6.57 4.21
CA ASP A 83 -7.74 -7.34 4.95
C ASP A 83 -7.14 -7.91 6.22
N LEU A 84 -7.66 -7.49 7.36
CA LEU A 84 -7.29 -7.96 8.69
C LEU A 84 -8.38 -8.89 9.25
N ASP A 85 -8.03 -10.16 9.47
CA ASP A 85 -8.88 -11.08 10.23
C ASP A 85 -8.73 -10.78 11.72
N MET A 86 -9.80 -10.26 12.32
CA MET A 86 -9.85 -9.87 13.72
C MET A 86 -9.82 -11.04 14.70
N GLN A 87 -10.21 -12.23 14.27
CA GLN A 87 -10.19 -13.45 15.11
C GLN A 87 -8.81 -14.11 15.08
N ALA A 88 -8.26 -14.25 13.87
CA ALA A 88 -6.93 -14.83 13.69
C ALA A 88 -5.80 -13.82 13.99
N LEU A 89 -6.11 -12.54 14.11
CA LEU A 89 -5.17 -11.41 14.25
C LEU A 89 -4.07 -11.48 13.17
N SER A 90 -4.48 -11.70 11.95
CA SER A 90 -3.57 -11.80 10.80
C SER A 90 -4.10 -11.08 9.58
N ILE A 91 -3.19 -10.54 8.78
CA ILE A 91 -3.52 -10.00 7.47
C ILE A 91 -3.74 -11.19 6.53
N THR A 92 -4.94 -11.28 5.93
CA THR A 92 -5.33 -12.41 5.07
C THR A 92 -5.07 -12.16 3.60
N GLY A 93 -4.92 -10.90 3.21
CA GLY A 93 -4.62 -10.51 1.83
C GLY A 93 -4.53 -9.01 1.65
N ILE A 94 -4.08 -8.61 0.47
CA ILE A 94 -4.12 -7.22 0.03
C ILE A 94 -4.69 -7.17 -1.38
N HIS A 95 -5.66 -6.30 -1.59
CA HIS A 95 -6.22 -6.01 -2.90
C HIS A 95 -5.74 -4.65 -3.41
N LEU A 96 -5.25 -4.62 -4.65
CA LEU A 96 -4.85 -3.40 -5.34
C LEU A 96 -5.92 -3.07 -6.40
N ASP A 97 -6.58 -1.94 -6.25
CA ASP A 97 -7.46 -1.35 -7.27
C ASP A 97 -6.67 -0.30 -8.05
N LEU A 98 -6.42 -0.58 -9.32
CA LEU A 98 -5.71 0.30 -10.22
C LEU A 98 -6.70 0.99 -11.16
N GLN A 99 -6.64 2.31 -11.21
CA GLN A 99 -7.26 3.12 -12.25
C GLN A 99 -6.16 3.86 -13.01
N ALA A 100 -6.15 3.76 -14.32
CA ALA A 100 -5.14 4.39 -15.16
C ALA A 100 -5.75 4.97 -16.43
N SER A 101 -5.23 6.12 -16.84
CA SER A 101 -5.61 6.75 -18.11
C SER A 101 -5.13 5.91 -19.30
N VAL A 102 -5.94 5.87 -20.35
CA VAL A 102 -5.58 5.22 -21.62
C VAL A 102 -4.33 5.87 -22.22
N ILE A 103 -3.40 5.05 -22.65
CA ILE A 103 -2.16 5.44 -23.30
C ILE A 103 -2.27 5.12 -24.80
N GLU A 104 -2.00 6.09 -25.65
CA GLU A 104 -2.07 5.91 -27.10
C GLU A 104 -1.16 4.75 -27.56
N GLY A 105 -1.73 3.85 -28.36
CA GLY A 105 -1.01 2.70 -28.90
C GLY A 105 -0.87 1.51 -27.93
N VAL A 106 -1.46 1.59 -26.75
CA VAL A 106 -1.45 0.49 -25.75
C VAL A 106 -2.89 0.03 -25.52
N ASP A 107 -3.18 -1.22 -25.84
CA ASP A 107 -4.49 -1.81 -25.56
C ASP A 107 -4.61 -2.27 -24.11
N GLU A 108 -5.86 -2.47 -23.65
CA GLU A 108 -6.18 -2.87 -22.28
C GLU A 108 -5.52 -4.20 -21.86
N ALA A 109 -5.46 -5.17 -22.77
CA ALA A 109 -4.88 -6.48 -22.49
C ALA A 109 -3.37 -6.36 -22.21
N THR A 110 -2.66 -5.63 -23.05
CA THR A 110 -1.23 -5.34 -22.89
C THR A 110 -0.96 -4.56 -21.61
N PHE A 111 -1.77 -3.53 -21.34
CA PHE A 111 -1.63 -2.74 -20.11
C PHE A 111 -1.84 -3.60 -18.87
N THR A 112 -2.87 -4.44 -18.87
CA THR A 112 -3.19 -5.33 -17.73
C THR A 112 -2.08 -6.34 -17.48
N GLU A 113 -1.49 -6.91 -18.51
CA GLU A 113 -0.33 -7.84 -18.39
C GLU A 113 0.87 -7.13 -17.75
N ILE A 114 1.18 -5.90 -18.19
CA ILE A 114 2.24 -5.07 -17.62
C ILE A 114 1.96 -4.76 -16.15
N ALA A 115 0.72 -4.43 -15.82
CA ALA A 115 0.30 -4.14 -14.44
C ALA A 115 0.41 -5.37 -13.52
N ASP A 116 0.06 -6.56 -14.01
CA ASP A 116 0.22 -7.80 -13.25
C ASP A 116 1.69 -8.13 -13.00
N GLY A 117 2.54 -7.92 -14.00
CA GLY A 117 4.00 -8.02 -13.84
C GLY A 117 4.54 -7.02 -12.80
N ALA A 118 4.07 -5.78 -12.82
CA ALA A 118 4.45 -4.77 -11.83
C ALA A 118 4.03 -5.16 -10.41
N LYS A 119 2.84 -5.74 -10.24
CA LYS A 119 2.39 -6.28 -8.94
C LYS A 119 3.36 -7.33 -8.41
N THR A 120 3.81 -8.24 -9.25
CA THR A 120 4.73 -9.32 -8.87
C THR A 120 6.13 -8.79 -8.53
N HIS A 121 6.62 -7.77 -9.23
CA HIS A 121 7.96 -7.22 -9.06
C HIS A 121 8.05 -6.06 -8.07
N CYS A 122 6.93 -5.54 -7.61
CA CYS A 122 6.88 -4.50 -6.58
C CYS A 122 7.66 -4.94 -5.32
N ILE A 123 8.56 -4.09 -4.84
CA ILE A 123 9.42 -4.39 -3.68
C ILE A 123 8.58 -4.73 -2.43
N ILE A 124 7.50 -4.00 -2.21
CA ILE A 124 6.60 -4.24 -1.06
C ILE A 124 5.82 -5.54 -1.26
N SER A 125 5.33 -5.84 -2.47
CA SER A 125 4.69 -7.14 -2.76
C SER A 125 5.62 -8.31 -2.42
N LYS A 126 6.90 -8.19 -2.77
CA LYS A 126 7.89 -9.24 -2.48
C LYS A 126 8.24 -9.37 -0.99
N ALA A 127 8.09 -8.30 -0.23
CA ALA A 127 8.36 -8.30 1.21
C ALA A 127 7.22 -8.90 2.05
N LEU A 128 6.00 -8.90 1.52
CA LEU A 128 4.80 -9.35 2.22
C LEU A 128 4.48 -10.81 1.87
N ASN A 129 4.20 -11.62 2.88
CA ASN A 129 3.86 -13.04 2.71
C ASN A 129 2.34 -13.25 2.82
N VAL A 130 1.59 -12.59 1.95
CA VAL A 130 0.12 -12.69 1.87
C VAL A 130 -0.30 -12.73 0.40
N PRO A 131 -1.50 -13.27 0.07
CA PRO A 131 -2.06 -13.15 -1.27
C PRO A 131 -2.25 -11.68 -1.66
N ILE A 132 -1.83 -11.32 -2.88
CA ILE A 132 -2.00 -9.98 -3.44
C ILE A 132 -2.79 -10.12 -4.73
N THR A 133 -3.94 -9.46 -4.79
CA THR A 133 -4.82 -9.44 -5.96
C THR A 133 -4.83 -8.06 -6.59
N LEU A 134 -5.20 -7.98 -7.86
CA LEU A 134 -5.23 -6.75 -8.65
C LEU A 134 -6.51 -6.68 -9.47
N SER A 135 -7.17 -5.53 -9.44
CA SER A 135 -8.17 -5.15 -10.43
C SER A 135 -7.68 -3.94 -11.22
N VAL A 136 -8.03 -3.88 -12.49
CA VAL A 136 -7.56 -2.82 -13.41
C VAL A 136 -8.76 -2.17 -14.08
N VAL A 137 -8.82 -0.85 -14.00
CA VAL A 137 -9.69 0.00 -14.81
C VAL A 137 -8.80 0.86 -15.68
N TYR A 138 -8.82 0.62 -16.97
CA TYR A 138 -8.01 1.31 -17.96
C TYR A 138 -8.93 2.13 -18.90
N ALA A 139 -9.14 3.39 -18.54
CA ALA A 139 -10.14 4.23 -19.20
C ALA A 139 -9.70 5.71 -19.30
#